data_7ddd59cf3dee98f7bf40955b21a511ca
#
_entry.id   7ddd59cf3dee98f7bf40955b21a511ca
#
_cell.length_a   1.000
_cell.length_b   1.000
_cell.length_c   1.000
_cell.angle_alpha   90.00
_cell.angle_beta   90.00
_cell.angle_gamma   90.00
#
_symmetry.space_group_name_H-M   'P 1'
#
loop_
_entity.id
_entity.type
_entity.pdbx_description
1 polymer ?
#
loop_
_entity_poly.entity_id
_entity_poly.type
_entity_poly.pdbx_seq_one_letter_code
_entity_poly.pdbx_strand_id
1 'polypeptide(L)'
;MVKGDRPDRTAEHKKKTMKTKTQKNQNPNQSGLQSRPEQQQSTEQAASEQKNESAIVRVDFAKRAENRQLPTEQVLELLKRWLPVAFERAEVVGKWVWVAFTEKQPQQITAELSQLGFHWNNRRQVWQHPCGVFKGEPVDPRSKYQTVSAQEVAA
;
A
#
# COMPACT_ATOMS: atom_id res chain seq x y z
N MET A 1 27.15 -54.05 15.94
CA MET A 1 26.55 -53.41 17.13
C MET A 1 27.45 -52.25 17.51
N VAL A 2 27.08 -51.04 17.10
CA VAL A 2 27.67 -49.82 17.68
C VAL A 2 26.52 -48.79 17.75
N LYS A 3 26.12 -48.51 18.98
CA LYS A 3 25.16 -47.46 19.32
C LYS A 3 25.85 -46.10 19.27
N GLY A 4 25.39 -45.21 18.43
CA GLY A 4 25.84 -43.78 18.41
C GLY A 4 24.86 -42.94 19.19
N ASP A 5 25.31 -42.43 20.32
CA ASP A 5 24.67 -41.44 21.16
C ASP A 5 24.45 -40.12 20.42
N ARG A 6 23.26 -39.55 20.55
CA ARG A 6 22.97 -38.18 20.14
C ARG A 6 23.00 -37.27 21.37
N PRO A 7 23.76 -36.19 21.40
CA PRO A 7 23.64 -35.21 22.48
C PRO A 7 22.44 -34.29 22.24
N ASP A 8 21.62 -34.21 23.27
CA ASP A 8 20.57 -33.24 23.55
C ASP A 8 21.18 -31.83 23.59
N ARG A 9 20.62 -30.91 22.79
CA ARG A 9 20.92 -29.47 22.86
C ARG A 9 19.66 -28.74 23.27
N THR A 10 19.47 -28.62 24.58
CA THR A 10 18.59 -27.64 25.22
C THR A 10 19.16 -26.23 24.96
N ALA A 11 18.47 -25.46 24.13
CA ALA A 11 18.75 -24.05 23.91
C ALA A 11 17.88 -23.18 24.85
N GLU A 12 18.55 -22.56 25.80
CA GLU A 12 18.01 -21.57 26.72
C GLU A 12 17.41 -20.37 25.98
N HIS A 13 16.14 -20.09 26.26
CA HIS A 13 15.46 -18.86 25.86
C HIS A 13 15.84 -17.70 26.79
N LYS A 14 16.74 -16.85 26.37
CA LYS A 14 17.08 -15.60 27.04
C LYS A 14 16.00 -14.55 26.74
N LYS A 15 15.05 -14.37 27.66
CA LYS A 15 14.09 -13.26 27.66
C LYS A 15 14.82 -11.92 27.89
N LYS A 16 14.83 -11.08 26.89
CA LYS A 16 15.30 -9.70 26.97
C LYS A 16 14.10 -8.77 27.19
N THR A 17 13.88 -8.41 28.44
CA THR A 17 12.91 -7.39 28.86
C THR A 17 13.44 -6.01 28.47
N MET A 18 12.73 -5.29 27.60
CA MET A 18 12.96 -3.86 27.32
C MET A 18 12.11 -3.02 28.27
N LYS A 19 12.77 -2.23 29.10
CA LYS A 19 12.19 -1.19 29.94
C LYS A 19 11.70 -0.03 29.08
N THR A 20 10.41 0.24 29.10
CA THR A 20 9.81 1.49 28.61
C THR A 20 10.09 2.63 29.58
N LYS A 21 10.74 3.67 29.11
CA LYS A 21 11.02 4.90 29.86
C LYS A 21 9.94 5.93 29.51
N THR A 22 8.98 6.09 30.38
CA THR A 22 7.97 7.15 30.34
C THR A 22 8.65 8.49 30.71
N GLN A 23 8.69 9.42 29.79
CA GLN A 23 9.02 10.82 30.09
C GLN A 23 7.73 11.62 30.22
N LYS A 24 7.48 12.02 31.42
CA LYS A 24 6.45 12.96 31.87
C LYS A 24 6.99 14.37 31.63
N ASN A 25 6.44 15.11 30.71
CA ASN A 25 6.75 16.54 30.54
C ASN A 25 5.60 17.36 31.12
N GLN A 26 5.85 17.93 32.30
CA GLN A 26 5.00 18.93 32.91
C GLN A 26 5.55 20.30 32.52
N ASN A 27 4.71 21.17 32.01
CA ASN A 27 5.00 22.58 31.92
C ASN A 27 3.85 23.37 32.52
N PRO A 28 4.08 24.11 33.64
CA PRO A 28 3.14 25.08 34.16
C PRO A 28 3.68 26.49 33.92
N ASN A 29 2.88 27.37 33.30
CA ASN A 29 2.93 28.83 33.57
C ASN A 29 1.70 29.45 32.88
N GLN A 30 0.78 29.91 33.62
CA GLN A 30 0.46 31.12 34.39
C GLN A 30 0.39 32.40 33.55
N SER A 31 -0.86 32.88 33.46
CA SER A 31 -1.35 34.24 33.75
C SER A 31 -0.87 35.39 32.87
N GLY A 32 -1.85 36.07 32.30
CA GLY A 32 -1.75 37.43 31.79
C GLY A 32 -3.06 37.91 31.17
N LEU A 33 -3.95 38.49 32.04
CA LEU A 33 -5.07 39.32 31.59
C LEU A 33 -4.54 40.59 30.90
N GLN A 34 -5.17 41.05 29.82
CA GLN A 34 -5.80 42.40 29.73
C GLN A 34 -6.26 42.76 28.33
N SER A 35 -7.56 43.03 28.25
CA SER A 35 -8.19 44.23 27.64
C SER A 35 -8.28 44.36 26.13
N ARG A 36 -9.51 44.26 25.68
CA ARG A 36 -10.13 44.82 24.48
C ARG A 36 -10.02 46.36 24.43
N PRO A 37 -9.99 47.06 23.29
CA PRO A 37 -11.26 47.36 22.60
C PRO A 37 -11.23 47.28 21.05
N GLU A 38 -12.35 46.94 20.54
CA GLU A 38 -13.17 47.38 19.40
C GLU A 38 -12.65 48.24 18.26
N GLN A 39 -13.22 47.90 17.10
CA GLN A 39 -13.54 48.67 15.87
C GLN A 39 -12.51 48.54 14.75
N GLN A 40 -12.84 48.22 13.55
CA GLN A 40 -13.86 48.48 12.56
C GLN A 40 -13.57 47.71 11.27
N GLN A 41 -14.64 47.22 10.71
CA GLN A 41 -14.95 46.98 9.28
C GLN A 41 -13.98 47.52 8.25
N SER A 42 -13.56 46.63 7.34
CA SER A 42 -13.68 46.91 5.87
C SER A 42 -13.56 45.60 5.10
N THR A 43 -14.62 45.29 4.39
CA THR A 43 -14.76 44.53 3.16
C THR A 43 -13.49 44.50 2.31
N GLU A 44 -13.04 43.28 1.87
CA GLU A 44 -13.02 42.95 0.46
C GLU A 44 -12.49 41.54 0.21
N GLN A 45 -13.34 40.78 -0.43
CA GLN A 45 -13.12 39.79 -1.47
C GLN A 45 -11.93 38.83 -1.28
N ALA A 46 -12.21 37.81 -0.63
CA ALA A 46 -12.22 36.41 -0.98
C ALA A 46 -11.63 36.07 -2.34
N ALA A 47 -10.34 35.89 -2.41
CA ALA A 47 -9.79 34.87 -3.24
C ALA A 47 -9.91 33.58 -2.46
N SER A 48 -10.93 32.78 -2.78
CA SER A 48 -11.04 31.41 -2.34
C SER A 48 -9.88 30.62 -2.95
N GLU A 49 -8.75 30.64 -2.27
CA GLU A 49 -7.77 29.59 -2.40
C GLU A 49 -8.47 28.31 -1.93
N GLN A 50 -9.03 27.61 -2.89
CA GLN A 50 -9.36 26.22 -2.74
C GLN A 50 -8.06 25.50 -2.44
N LYS A 51 -7.74 25.46 -1.17
CA LYS A 51 -6.80 24.51 -0.61
C LYS A 51 -7.39 23.14 -0.96
N ASN A 52 -6.95 22.60 -2.08
CA ASN A 52 -7.14 21.20 -2.41
C ASN A 52 -6.45 20.42 -1.28
N GLU A 53 -7.17 20.27 -0.19
CA GLU A 53 -6.93 19.22 0.78
C GLU A 53 -7.13 17.94 -0.02
N SER A 54 -6.04 17.42 -0.57
CA SER A 54 -6.02 16.11 -1.20
C SER A 54 -6.49 15.14 -0.12
N ALA A 55 -7.78 14.81 -0.18
CA ALA A 55 -8.38 13.87 0.75
C ALA A 55 -7.50 12.62 0.71
N ILE A 56 -6.87 12.32 1.84
CA ILE A 56 -6.04 11.12 1.96
C ILE A 56 -6.96 9.95 1.66
N VAL A 57 -6.79 9.36 0.49
CA VAL A 57 -7.57 8.20 0.06
C VAL A 57 -7.24 7.06 1.00
N ARG A 58 -8.15 6.77 1.91
CA ARG A 58 -8.00 5.67 2.88
C ARG A 58 -8.36 4.36 2.20
N VAL A 59 -7.44 3.42 2.25
CA VAL A 59 -7.66 2.07 1.72
C VAL A 59 -8.48 1.26 2.73
N ASP A 60 -9.58 0.68 2.27
CA ASP A 60 -10.35 -0.31 3.01
C ASP A 60 -9.64 -1.67 2.92
N PHE A 61 -9.05 -2.09 4.04
CA PHE A 61 -8.26 -3.33 4.08
C PHE A 61 -9.10 -4.60 3.95
N ALA A 62 -10.35 -4.59 4.39
CA ALA A 62 -11.26 -5.72 4.25
C ALA A 62 -11.58 -5.95 2.76
N LYS A 63 -12.03 -4.90 2.07
CA LYS A 63 -12.31 -4.94 0.64
C LYS A 63 -11.07 -5.24 -0.18
N ARG A 64 -9.92 -4.71 0.21
CA ARG A 64 -8.64 -5.04 -0.41
C ARG A 64 -8.32 -6.53 -0.29
N ALA A 65 -8.55 -7.14 0.88
CA ALA A 65 -8.31 -8.57 1.09
C ALA A 65 -9.21 -9.44 0.20
N GLU A 66 -10.48 -9.07 0.05
CA GLU A 66 -11.43 -9.71 -0.87
C GLU A 66 -10.95 -9.58 -2.34
N ASN A 67 -10.59 -8.37 -2.76
CA ASN A 67 -10.12 -8.11 -4.12
C ASN A 67 -8.90 -8.97 -4.46
N ARG A 68 -8.00 -9.21 -3.52
CA ARG A 68 -6.80 -10.04 -3.73
C ARG A 68 -7.09 -11.51 -4.05
N GLN A 69 -8.31 -11.99 -3.74
CA GLN A 69 -8.75 -13.36 -4.05
C GLN A 69 -9.34 -13.50 -5.45
N LEU A 70 -9.64 -12.39 -6.12
CA LEU A 70 -10.26 -12.39 -7.43
C LEU A 70 -9.39 -13.09 -8.48
N PRO A 71 -9.99 -13.84 -9.41
CA PRO A 71 -9.27 -14.42 -10.54
C PRO A 71 -8.80 -13.35 -11.53
N THR A 72 -7.84 -13.69 -12.36
CA THR A 72 -7.18 -12.78 -13.32
C THR A 72 -8.18 -11.99 -14.16
N GLU A 73 -9.19 -12.65 -14.71
CA GLU A 73 -10.20 -12.03 -15.60
C GLU A 73 -10.96 -10.91 -14.89
N GLN A 74 -11.43 -11.17 -13.67
CA GLN A 74 -12.15 -10.16 -12.87
C GLN A 74 -11.26 -8.98 -12.50
N VAL A 75 -9.99 -9.23 -12.23
CA VAL A 75 -9.02 -8.16 -11.94
C VAL A 75 -8.82 -7.28 -13.17
N LEU A 76 -8.74 -7.87 -14.37
CA LEU A 76 -8.62 -7.11 -15.61
C LEU A 76 -9.88 -6.28 -15.90
N GLU A 77 -11.07 -6.82 -15.67
CA GLU A 77 -12.33 -6.07 -15.79
C GLU A 77 -12.38 -4.87 -14.82
N LEU A 78 -11.97 -5.08 -13.57
CA LEU A 78 -11.90 -4.00 -12.58
C LEU A 78 -10.89 -2.93 -12.98
N LEU A 79 -9.71 -3.32 -13.47
CA LEU A 79 -8.72 -2.36 -13.98
C LEU A 79 -9.26 -1.57 -15.16
N LYS A 80 -9.85 -2.25 -16.14
CA LYS A 80 -10.44 -1.61 -17.32
C LYS A 80 -11.51 -0.59 -16.94
N ARG A 81 -12.33 -0.90 -15.93
CA ARG A 81 -13.43 -0.06 -15.49
C ARG A 81 -12.97 1.13 -14.63
N TRP A 82 -12.06 0.90 -13.69
CA TRP A 82 -11.72 1.90 -12.65
C TRP A 82 -10.41 2.63 -12.91
N LEU A 83 -9.46 1.97 -13.57
CA LEU A 83 -8.12 2.49 -13.83
C LEU A 83 -7.68 2.15 -15.27
N PRO A 84 -8.31 2.73 -16.31
CA PRO A 84 -7.98 2.42 -17.70
C PRO A 84 -6.50 2.67 -18.03
N VAL A 85 -5.89 3.70 -17.47
CA VAL A 85 -4.46 4.00 -17.63
C VAL A 85 -3.57 2.87 -17.09
N ALA A 86 -3.96 2.24 -15.99
CA ALA A 86 -3.26 1.08 -15.46
C ALA A 86 -3.53 -0.19 -16.28
N PHE A 87 -4.74 -0.34 -16.80
CA PHE A 87 -5.11 -1.46 -17.69
C PHE A 87 -4.29 -1.48 -18.98
N GLU A 88 -4.06 -0.33 -19.61
CA GLU A 88 -3.23 -0.21 -20.83
C GLU A 88 -1.78 -0.66 -20.61
N ARG A 89 -1.31 -0.60 -19.36
CA ARG A 89 0.05 -0.97 -18.95
C ARG A 89 0.12 -2.30 -18.19
N ALA A 90 -1.01 -3.00 -18.15
CA ALA A 90 -1.12 -4.27 -17.43
C ALA A 90 -0.67 -5.43 -18.31
N GLU A 91 0.04 -6.36 -17.68
CA GLU A 91 0.50 -7.60 -18.25
C GLU A 91 0.05 -8.76 -17.37
N VAL A 92 -0.32 -9.86 -17.98
CA VAL A 92 -0.59 -11.13 -17.31
C VAL A 92 0.64 -12.00 -17.39
N VAL A 93 1.17 -12.37 -16.23
CA VAL A 93 2.33 -13.25 -16.10
C VAL A 93 1.91 -14.51 -15.34
N GLY A 94 1.63 -15.58 -16.06
CA GLY A 94 1.02 -16.77 -15.49
C GLY A 94 -0.39 -16.50 -14.98
N LYS A 95 -0.56 -16.45 -13.65
CA LYS A 95 -1.83 -16.12 -12.99
C LYS A 95 -1.85 -14.72 -12.36
N TRP A 96 -0.73 -14.01 -12.37
CA TRP A 96 -0.62 -12.69 -11.75
C TRP A 96 -0.87 -11.59 -12.76
N VAL A 97 -1.47 -10.49 -12.32
CA VAL A 97 -1.57 -9.26 -13.09
C VAL A 97 -0.52 -8.27 -12.59
N TRP A 98 0.29 -7.76 -13.49
CA TRP A 98 1.35 -6.81 -13.20
C TRP A 98 1.10 -5.51 -13.95
N VAL A 99 1.38 -4.38 -13.30
CA VAL A 99 1.28 -3.05 -13.91
C VAL A 99 2.60 -2.33 -13.74
N ALA A 100 3.23 -1.97 -14.83
CA ALA A 100 4.49 -1.23 -14.84
C ALA A 100 4.25 0.22 -15.29
N PHE A 101 4.71 1.17 -14.49
CA PHE A 101 4.74 2.58 -14.86
C PHE A 101 6.17 3.02 -15.03
N THR A 102 6.42 3.86 -16.03
CA THR A 102 7.73 4.48 -16.28
C THR A 102 8.04 5.58 -15.30
N GLU A 103 6.99 6.19 -14.72
CA GLU A 103 7.09 7.32 -13.82
C GLU A 103 6.36 7.04 -12.51
N LYS A 104 6.73 7.80 -11.46
CA LYS A 104 6.04 7.74 -10.18
C LYS A 104 4.61 8.24 -10.34
N GLN A 105 3.65 7.41 -9.97
CA GLN A 105 2.25 7.74 -10.08
C GLN A 105 1.77 8.63 -8.92
N PRO A 106 0.75 9.47 -9.15
CA PRO A 106 0.08 10.23 -8.10
C PRO A 106 -0.46 9.32 -6.99
N GLN A 107 -0.60 9.90 -5.79
CA GLN A 107 -1.09 9.16 -4.64
C GLN A 107 -2.48 8.55 -4.87
N GLN A 108 -3.35 9.22 -5.61
CA GLN A 108 -4.67 8.71 -5.95
C GLN A 108 -4.57 7.38 -6.71
N ILE A 109 -3.81 7.32 -7.79
CA ILE A 109 -3.61 6.10 -8.59
C ILE A 109 -3.04 4.97 -7.76
N THR A 110 -2.04 5.26 -6.92
CA THR A 110 -1.42 4.25 -6.06
C THR A 110 -2.37 3.74 -4.96
N ALA A 111 -3.25 4.60 -4.44
CA ALA A 111 -4.26 4.23 -3.48
C ALA A 111 -5.36 3.36 -4.12
N GLU A 112 -5.81 3.71 -5.33
CA GLU A 112 -6.77 2.92 -6.09
C GLU A 112 -6.23 1.54 -6.45
N LEU A 113 -4.98 1.45 -6.94
CA LEU A 113 -4.30 0.16 -7.14
C LEU A 113 -4.24 -0.65 -5.85
N SER A 114 -3.89 0.00 -4.73
CA SER A 114 -3.87 -0.66 -3.43
C SER A 114 -5.25 -1.15 -3.02
N GLN A 115 -6.30 -0.38 -3.28
CA GLN A 115 -7.69 -0.75 -3.01
C GLN A 115 -8.13 -1.95 -3.85
N LEU A 116 -7.71 -2.01 -5.11
CA LEU A 116 -7.97 -3.14 -6.00
C LEU A 116 -7.18 -4.41 -5.64
N GLY A 117 -6.28 -4.36 -4.66
CA GLY A 117 -5.55 -5.52 -4.18
C GLY A 117 -4.09 -5.60 -4.62
N PHE A 118 -3.65 -4.67 -5.44
CA PHE A 118 -2.26 -4.61 -5.87
C PHE A 118 -1.32 -4.25 -4.73
N HIS A 119 -0.07 -4.65 -4.85
CA HIS A 119 1.03 -4.24 -4.00
C HIS A 119 2.26 -3.91 -4.83
N TRP A 120 3.05 -2.96 -4.38
CA TRP A 120 4.30 -2.59 -5.02
C TRP A 120 5.39 -3.60 -4.71
N ASN A 121 6.06 -4.11 -5.74
CA ASN A 121 7.23 -4.98 -5.61
C ASN A 121 8.51 -4.19 -5.92
N ASN A 122 9.25 -3.84 -4.87
CA ASN A 122 10.49 -3.07 -5.00
C ASN A 122 11.57 -3.77 -5.85
N ARG A 123 11.64 -5.09 -5.80
CA ARG A 123 12.65 -5.84 -6.56
C ARG A 123 12.38 -5.82 -8.06
N ARG A 124 11.09 -5.91 -8.43
CA ARG A 124 10.66 -5.97 -9.83
C ARG A 124 10.20 -4.63 -10.39
N GLN A 125 10.07 -3.61 -9.53
CA GLN A 125 9.62 -2.26 -9.89
C GLN A 125 8.26 -2.25 -10.60
N VAL A 126 7.34 -3.08 -10.13
CA VAL A 126 5.98 -3.22 -10.68
C VAL A 126 4.95 -3.35 -9.58
N TRP A 127 3.72 -2.95 -9.89
CA TRP A 127 2.55 -3.27 -9.09
C TRP A 127 2.09 -4.69 -9.44
N GLN A 128 1.88 -5.53 -8.43
CA GLN A 128 1.51 -6.93 -8.62
C GLN A 128 0.20 -7.25 -7.92
N HIS A 129 -0.69 -7.95 -8.64
CA HIS A 129 -1.89 -8.53 -8.06
C HIS A 129 -1.74 -10.06 -7.98
N PRO A 130 -2.05 -10.68 -6.82
CA PRO A 130 -1.82 -12.11 -6.61
C PRO A 130 -2.85 -13.01 -7.32
N CYS A 131 -4.03 -12.50 -7.67
CA CYS A 131 -5.12 -13.24 -8.31
C CYS A 131 -5.42 -14.57 -7.60
N GLY A 132 -5.52 -14.53 -6.25
CA GLY A 132 -5.75 -15.71 -5.40
C GLY A 132 -4.51 -16.61 -5.19
N VAL A 133 -3.38 -16.31 -5.80
CA VAL A 133 -2.14 -17.09 -5.66
C VAL A 133 -1.16 -16.36 -4.75
N PHE A 134 -1.07 -16.75 -3.49
CA PHE A 134 -0.23 -16.10 -2.48
C PHE A 134 1.16 -16.68 -2.33
N LYS A 135 1.46 -17.79 -3.01
CA LYS A 135 2.80 -18.38 -2.99
C LYS A 135 3.75 -17.52 -3.83
N GLY A 136 4.76 -16.98 -3.17
CA GLY A 136 5.83 -16.25 -3.84
C GLY A 136 6.70 -17.19 -4.68
N GLU A 137 7.05 -16.77 -5.88
CA GLU A 137 8.06 -17.44 -6.71
C GLU A 137 9.44 -16.84 -6.38
N PRO A 138 10.43 -17.65 -6.00
CA PRO A 138 11.79 -17.17 -5.72
C PRO A 138 12.50 -16.65 -6.97
N VAL A 139 12.16 -17.21 -8.11
CA VAL A 139 12.62 -16.79 -9.44
C VAL A 139 11.63 -15.82 -10.07
N ASP A 140 12.05 -15.00 -11.00
CA ASP A 140 11.15 -14.10 -11.72
C ASP A 140 10.16 -14.95 -12.55
N PRO A 141 8.83 -14.81 -12.32
CA PRO A 141 7.84 -15.55 -13.09
C PRO A 141 7.91 -15.33 -14.60
N ARG A 142 8.44 -14.20 -15.06
CA ARG A 142 8.64 -13.92 -16.50
C ARG A 142 9.61 -14.89 -17.18
N SER A 143 10.53 -15.50 -16.43
CA SER A 143 11.42 -16.52 -16.96
C SER A 143 10.75 -17.86 -17.18
N LYS A 144 9.61 -18.09 -16.50
CA LYS A 144 8.86 -19.37 -16.51
C LYS A 144 7.56 -19.30 -17.29
N TYR A 145 6.89 -18.15 -17.25
CA TYR A 145 5.59 -17.94 -17.87
C TYR A 145 5.69 -16.91 -18.98
N GLN A 146 4.94 -17.13 -20.05
CA GLN A 146 4.78 -16.14 -21.08
C GLN A 146 4.07 -14.91 -20.51
N THR A 147 4.53 -13.73 -20.91
CA THR A 147 3.89 -12.46 -20.60
C THR A 147 2.94 -12.09 -21.73
N VAL A 148 1.69 -11.84 -21.39
CA VAL A 148 0.64 -11.45 -22.35
C VAL A 148 0.07 -10.10 -21.93
N SER A 149 -0.22 -9.21 -22.86
CA SER A 149 -0.84 -7.93 -22.53
C SER A 149 -2.26 -8.12 -21.99
N ALA A 150 -2.68 -7.27 -21.04
CA ALA A 150 -4.04 -7.33 -20.53
C ALA A 150 -5.10 -7.10 -21.62
N GLN A 151 -4.78 -6.30 -22.61
CA GLN A 151 -5.65 -6.01 -23.75
C GLN A 151 -5.89 -7.26 -24.62
N GLU A 152 -4.86 -8.07 -24.80
CA GLU A 152 -4.93 -9.32 -25.57
C GLU A 152 -5.73 -10.41 -24.83
N VAL A 153 -5.63 -10.45 -23.51
CA VAL A 153 -6.40 -11.40 -22.67
C VAL A 153 -7.87 -11.01 -22.56
N ALA A 154 -8.19 -9.71 -22.63
CA ALA A 154 -9.53 -9.16 -22.47
C ALA A 154 -10.25 -8.89 -23.81
N ALA A 155 -9.67 -9.29 -24.94
CA ALA A 155 -10.26 -9.20 -26.28
C ALA A 155 -11.17 -10.38 -26.56
#